data_c51e5ebf0fcd618764caf557e75a8e5e
#
_entry.id   c51e5ebf0fcd618764caf557e75a8e5e
#
_cell.length_a   1.000
_cell.length_b   1.000
_cell.length_c   1.000
_cell.angle_alpha   90.00
_cell.angle_beta   90.00
_cell.angle_gamma   90.00
#
_symmetry.space_group_name_H-M   'P 1'
#
loop_
_entity.id
_entity.type
_entity.pdbx_description
1 polymer ?
#
loop_
_entity_poly.entity_id
_entity_poly.type
_entity_poly.pdbx_seq_one_letter_code
_entity_poly.pdbx_strand_id
1 'polypeptide(L)'
;MFLRVLNAVILTVISLPVVAADYQDANLSPEERVRDLLPRMTLEEKVGQMAQYVGIEHVAKSEKNMSIEELRKSDARGFYPNLHSSQMPEVIKTGKVGSFLHVVTAEEANMLQRYAQDSRLGIPLLIGIDAIHGNALVRGATVYPAPMSMASTWNLDLVRRANEETAIEMRATGSHWSFTPNIDIARDPRWGRVGETFGEDSYLVGEMGVATIDGLQQGDFTGATKVIANAKHWVAGGDPINGINLSPMDISIRTLREDFFPPFKRAIDAGVFTFMAAHNEINGVPAHSN
;
A
#
# COMPACT_ATOMS: atom_id res chain seq x y z
N MET A 1 -24.80 5.51 -77.86
CA MET A 1 -23.53 5.13 -77.25
C MET A 1 -23.28 6.09 -76.08
N PHE A 2 -23.76 5.77 -74.90
CA PHE A 2 -23.68 6.60 -73.70
C PHE A 2 -22.49 6.21 -72.89
N LEU A 3 -21.51 7.12 -72.75
CA LEU A 3 -20.35 6.96 -71.89
C LEU A 3 -20.77 7.32 -70.41
N ARG A 4 -20.75 6.37 -69.50
CA ARG A 4 -20.88 6.62 -68.07
C ARG A 4 -19.52 6.93 -67.50
N VAL A 5 -19.30 8.15 -67.02
CA VAL A 5 -18.15 8.56 -66.27
C VAL A 5 -18.37 8.15 -64.81
N LEU A 6 -17.54 7.25 -64.31
CA LEU A 6 -17.57 6.83 -62.91
C LEU A 6 -16.64 7.76 -62.11
N ASN A 7 -17.23 8.66 -61.32
CA ASN A 7 -16.44 9.46 -60.37
C ASN A 7 -16.07 8.61 -59.14
N ALA A 8 -14.81 8.26 -59.02
CA ALA A 8 -14.29 7.66 -57.83
C ALA A 8 -13.96 8.74 -56.77
N VAL A 9 -14.72 8.78 -55.69
CA VAL A 9 -14.40 9.63 -54.52
C VAL A 9 -13.34 8.91 -53.70
N ILE A 10 -12.11 9.41 -53.73
CA ILE A 10 -11.03 8.95 -52.87
C ILE A 10 -11.22 9.59 -51.49
N LEU A 11 -11.68 8.83 -50.50
CA LEU A 11 -11.70 9.24 -49.09
C LEU A 11 -10.29 9.16 -48.54
N THR A 12 -9.60 10.28 -48.43
CA THR A 12 -8.30 10.36 -47.74
C THR A 12 -8.58 10.35 -46.24
N VAL A 13 -8.33 9.21 -45.58
CA VAL A 13 -8.35 9.13 -44.14
C VAL A 13 -7.07 9.81 -43.61
N ILE A 14 -7.21 11.06 -43.16
CA ILE A 14 -6.16 11.76 -42.45
C ILE A 14 -6.06 11.12 -41.07
N SER A 15 -5.10 10.22 -40.88
CA SER A 15 -4.71 9.76 -39.53
C SER A 15 -4.00 10.91 -38.80
N LEU A 16 -4.72 11.61 -37.93
CA LEU A 16 -4.10 12.53 -37.00
C LEU A 16 -3.16 11.74 -36.11
N PRO A 17 -1.92 12.20 -35.85
CA PRO A 17 -1.04 11.54 -34.90
C PRO A 17 -1.74 11.56 -33.52
N VAL A 18 -1.91 10.41 -32.94
CA VAL A 18 -2.30 10.32 -31.53
C VAL A 18 -1.12 10.86 -30.75
N VAL A 19 -1.21 12.10 -30.31
CA VAL A 19 -0.24 12.67 -29.36
C VAL A 19 -0.40 11.87 -28.08
N ALA A 20 0.66 11.19 -27.67
CA ALA A 20 0.68 10.49 -26.38
C ALA A 20 0.30 11.50 -25.28
N ALA A 21 -0.49 11.08 -24.32
CA ALA A 21 -0.88 11.98 -23.24
C ALA A 21 0.35 12.24 -22.35
N ASP A 22 0.58 13.50 -21.96
CA ASP A 22 1.75 13.93 -21.22
C ASP A 22 1.94 13.15 -19.91
N TYR A 23 0.84 12.74 -19.23
CA TYR A 23 0.92 11.94 -18.01
C TYR A 23 1.58 10.56 -18.20
N GLN A 24 1.65 10.07 -19.44
CA GLN A 24 2.30 8.78 -19.79
C GLN A 24 3.80 8.94 -20.06
N ASP A 25 4.30 10.17 -20.24
CA ASP A 25 5.71 10.42 -20.46
C ASP A 25 6.48 10.33 -19.14
N ALA A 26 7.29 9.28 -18.99
CA ALA A 26 8.10 9.06 -17.80
C ALA A 26 9.24 10.07 -17.62
N ASN A 27 9.57 10.87 -18.64
CA ASN A 27 10.61 11.92 -18.56
C ASN A 27 10.09 13.21 -17.94
N LEU A 28 8.78 13.41 -17.86
CA LEU A 28 8.16 14.54 -17.18
C LEU A 28 8.14 14.33 -15.67
N SER A 29 8.21 15.44 -14.93
CA SER A 29 8.08 15.40 -13.47
C SER A 29 6.71 14.83 -13.03
N PRO A 30 6.60 14.23 -11.85
CA PRO A 30 5.32 13.76 -11.30
C PRO A 30 4.25 14.87 -11.29
N GLU A 31 4.64 16.12 -10.99
CA GLU A 31 3.74 17.27 -10.92
C GLU A 31 3.17 17.62 -12.31
N GLU A 32 3.98 17.58 -13.36
CA GLU A 32 3.54 17.81 -14.74
C GLU A 32 2.59 16.71 -15.19
N ARG A 33 2.93 15.46 -14.91
CA ARG A 33 2.10 14.29 -15.24
C ARG A 33 0.75 14.34 -14.50
N VAL A 34 0.74 14.67 -13.21
CA VAL A 34 -0.50 14.81 -12.42
C VAL A 34 -1.37 15.96 -12.93
N ARG A 35 -0.76 17.09 -13.32
CA ARG A 35 -1.49 18.26 -13.87
C ARG A 35 -2.19 17.91 -15.15
N ASP A 36 -1.63 17.06 -16.00
CA ASP A 36 -2.27 16.57 -17.23
C ASP A 36 -3.31 15.48 -16.95
N LEU A 37 -3.05 14.57 -15.98
CA LEU A 37 -3.91 13.43 -15.69
C LEU A 37 -5.24 13.83 -15.00
N LEU A 38 -5.16 14.67 -13.95
CA LEU A 38 -6.31 14.98 -13.09
C LEU A 38 -7.54 15.54 -13.83
N PRO A 39 -7.40 16.45 -14.84
CA PRO A 39 -8.54 16.94 -15.62
C PRO A 39 -9.15 15.87 -16.53
N ARG A 40 -8.40 14.82 -16.88
CA ARG A 40 -8.86 13.72 -17.73
C ARG A 40 -9.68 12.69 -16.97
N MET A 41 -9.52 12.63 -15.64
CA MET A 41 -10.19 11.66 -14.77
C MET A 41 -11.63 12.07 -14.48
N THR A 42 -12.53 11.09 -14.55
CA THR A 42 -13.89 11.22 -13.98
C THR A 42 -13.86 11.23 -12.45
N LEU A 43 -14.96 11.60 -11.82
CA LEU A 43 -15.07 11.56 -10.37
C LEU A 43 -14.91 10.11 -9.84
N GLU A 44 -15.52 9.14 -10.53
CA GLU A 44 -15.44 7.72 -10.20
C GLU A 44 -14.00 7.19 -10.27
N GLU A 45 -13.24 7.61 -11.29
CA GLU A 45 -11.83 7.24 -11.43
C GLU A 45 -10.97 7.88 -10.33
N LYS A 46 -11.24 9.13 -9.94
CA LYS A 46 -10.56 9.79 -8.82
C LYS A 46 -10.84 9.08 -7.50
N VAL A 47 -12.09 8.74 -7.22
CA VAL A 47 -12.47 7.96 -6.05
C VAL A 47 -11.85 6.57 -6.09
N GLY A 48 -11.82 5.96 -7.27
CA GLY A 48 -11.20 4.65 -7.49
C GLY A 48 -9.71 4.61 -7.09
N GLN A 49 -8.95 5.69 -7.36
CA GLN A 49 -7.54 5.75 -6.93
C GLN A 49 -7.35 5.70 -5.39
N MET A 50 -8.38 6.03 -4.62
CA MET A 50 -8.37 5.93 -3.15
C MET A 50 -8.84 4.56 -2.65
N ALA A 51 -9.36 3.69 -3.53
CA ALA A 51 -9.85 2.37 -3.16
C ALA A 51 -8.72 1.34 -3.16
N GLN A 52 -8.66 0.54 -2.07
CA GLN A 52 -7.76 -0.59 -1.94
C GLN A 52 -8.55 -1.88 -1.73
N TYR A 53 -8.20 -2.91 -2.47
CA TYR A 53 -8.80 -4.24 -2.36
C TYR A 53 -7.74 -5.29 -1.99
N VAL A 54 -8.17 -6.43 -1.48
CA VAL A 54 -7.30 -7.59 -1.22
C VAL A 54 -7.02 -8.33 -2.52
N GLY A 55 -5.88 -9.03 -2.64
CA GLY A 55 -5.54 -9.83 -3.81
C GLY A 55 -6.65 -10.82 -4.20
N ILE A 56 -6.89 -10.96 -5.50
CA ILE A 56 -8.01 -11.76 -6.04
C ILE A 56 -7.86 -13.24 -5.69
N GLU A 57 -6.63 -13.77 -5.76
CA GLU A 57 -6.36 -15.19 -5.45
C GLU A 57 -6.69 -15.52 -4.00
N HIS A 58 -6.39 -14.61 -3.08
CA HIS A 58 -6.71 -14.75 -1.66
C HIS A 58 -8.22 -14.80 -1.45
N VAL A 59 -8.96 -13.87 -2.03
CA VAL A 59 -10.43 -13.80 -1.92
C VAL A 59 -11.08 -15.00 -2.59
N ALA A 60 -10.67 -15.38 -3.79
CA ALA A 60 -11.19 -16.56 -4.50
C ALA A 60 -10.99 -17.86 -3.72
N LYS A 61 -9.89 -17.98 -2.96
CA LYS A 61 -9.67 -19.13 -2.08
C LYS A 61 -10.64 -19.12 -0.89
N SER A 62 -10.93 -17.97 -0.31
CA SER A 62 -11.91 -17.83 0.78
C SER A 62 -13.32 -18.15 0.28
N GLU A 63 -13.72 -17.65 -0.88
CA GLU A 63 -15.03 -17.89 -1.50
C GLU A 63 -15.28 -19.37 -1.86
N LYS A 64 -14.24 -20.16 -2.12
CA LYS A 64 -14.37 -21.61 -2.32
C LYS A 64 -14.71 -22.40 -1.05
N ASN A 65 -14.32 -21.87 0.10
CA ASN A 65 -14.39 -22.57 1.37
C ASN A 65 -15.55 -22.10 2.26
N MET A 66 -16.10 -20.91 2.00
CA MET A 66 -17.13 -20.28 2.82
C MET A 66 -18.13 -19.54 1.94
N SER A 67 -19.40 -19.56 2.34
CA SER A 67 -20.42 -18.70 1.73
C SER A 67 -20.19 -17.24 2.08
N ILE A 68 -20.74 -16.32 1.29
CA ILE A 68 -20.66 -14.87 1.56
C ILE A 68 -21.23 -14.52 2.93
N GLU A 69 -22.28 -15.22 3.38
CA GLU A 69 -22.88 -15.00 4.70
C GLU A 69 -21.94 -15.44 5.83
N GLU A 70 -21.27 -16.57 5.67
CA GLU A 70 -20.25 -17.04 6.62
C GLU A 70 -19.04 -16.10 6.63
N LEU A 71 -18.58 -15.62 5.46
CA LEU A 71 -17.49 -14.64 5.35
C LEU A 71 -17.83 -13.33 6.06
N ARG A 72 -19.07 -12.84 5.94
CA ARG A 72 -19.53 -11.62 6.63
C ARG A 72 -19.58 -11.77 8.16
N LYS A 73 -19.81 -12.97 8.66
CA LYS A 73 -19.85 -13.28 10.11
C LYS A 73 -18.47 -13.62 10.67
N SER A 74 -17.50 -13.91 9.82
CA SER A 74 -16.14 -14.25 10.21
C SER A 74 -15.29 -12.98 10.29
N ASP A 75 -14.19 -13.01 11.09
CA ASP A 75 -13.14 -12.00 11.05
C ASP A 75 -12.24 -12.12 9.81
N ALA A 76 -12.67 -12.87 8.80
CA ALA A 76 -11.91 -13.06 7.57
C ALA A 76 -11.79 -11.73 6.82
N ARG A 77 -10.56 -11.22 6.77
CA ARG A 77 -10.22 -9.96 6.08
C ARG A 77 -10.05 -10.12 4.57
N GLY A 78 -10.44 -11.25 4.02
CA GLY A 78 -10.20 -11.61 2.62
C GLY A 78 -11.47 -11.82 1.82
N PHE A 79 -12.41 -10.88 1.84
CA PHE A 79 -13.59 -10.94 0.97
C PHE A 79 -13.99 -9.55 0.48
N TYR A 80 -14.75 -9.51 -0.60
CA TYR A 80 -15.35 -8.28 -1.12
C TYR A 80 -16.81 -8.21 -0.70
N PRO A 81 -17.24 -7.21 0.11
CA PRO A 81 -18.57 -7.22 0.75
C PRO A 81 -19.76 -7.30 -0.22
N ASN A 82 -19.59 -6.79 -1.44
CA ASN A 82 -20.66 -6.69 -2.44
C ASN A 82 -20.24 -7.17 -3.83
N LEU A 83 -19.09 -7.85 -3.95
CA LEU A 83 -18.52 -8.30 -5.20
C LEU A 83 -18.01 -9.73 -5.05
N HIS A 84 -18.13 -10.52 -6.10
CA HIS A 84 -17.42 -11.80 -6.21
C HIS A 84 -16.03 -11.56 -6.83
N SER A 85 -15.02 -12.35 -6.46
CA SER A 85 -13.65 -12.21 -6.97
C SER A 85 -13.56 -12.22 -8.50
N SER A 86 -14.43 -12.99 -9.15
CA SER A 86 -14.54 -13.06 -10.62
C SER A 86 -14.97 -11.75 -11.30
N GLN A 87 -15.54 -10.80 -10.55
CA GLN A 87 -15.98 -9.49 -11.08
C GLN A 87 -14.85 -8.43 -11.00
N MET A 88 -13.80 -8.71 -10.22
CA MET A 88 -12.72 -7.75 -9.98
C MET A 88 -11.97 -7.31 -11.25
N PRO A 89 -11.70 -8.17 -12.24
CA PRO A 89 -11.11 -7.73 -13.50
C PRO A 89 -11.87 -6.58 -14.18
N GLU A 90 -13.20 -6.62 -14.17
CA GLU A 90 -14.02 -5.57 -14.74
C GLU A 90 -13.97 -4.28 -13.90
N VAL A 91 -13.97 -4.40 -12.58
CA VAL A 91 -13.82 -3.26 -11.66
C VAL A 91 -12.50 -2.52 -11.90
N ILE A 92 -11.40 -3.26 -12.10
CA ILE A 92 -10.08 -2.68 -12.44
C ILE A 92 -10.13 -1.96 -13.79
N LYS A 93 -10.66 -2.61 -14.83
CA LYS A 93 -10.75 -2.04 -16.19
C LYS A 93 -11.61 -0.77 -16.25
N THR A 94 -12.55 -0.61 -15.35
CA THR A 94 -13.34 0.63 -15.23
C THR A 94 -12.64 1.75 -14.44
N GLY A 95 -11.39 1.55 -13.99
CA GLY A 95 -10.61 2.54 -13.26
C GLY A 95 -11.05 2.79 -11.82
N LYS A 96 -11.82 1.87 -11.22
CA LYS A 96 -12.41 2.02 -9.88
C LYS A 96 -11.55 1.43 -8.76
N VAL A 97 -10.28 1.17 -9.02
CA VAL A 97 -9.30 0.62 -8.07
C VAL A 97 -7.96 1.31 -8.26
N GLY A 98 -7.33 1.74 -7.18
CA GLY A 98 -5.99 2.33 -7.17
C GLY A 98 -4.92 1.40 -6.63
N SER A 99 -5.29 0.47 -5.72
CA SER A 99 -4.31 -0.39 -5.07
C SER A 99 -4.86 -1.74 -4.65
N PHE A 100 -3.94 -2.68 -4.46
CA PHE A 100 -4.22 -4.01 -3.90
C PHE A 100 -3.33 -4.29 -2.69
N LEU A 101 -3.91 -4.98 -1.72
CA LEU A 101 -3.26 -5.47 -0.50
C LEU A 101 -3.02 -6.98 -0.62
N HIS A 102 -1.87 -7.45 -0.16
CA HIS A 102 -1.55 -8.89 -0.05
C HIS A 102 -1.68 -9.67 -1.35
N VAL A 103 -1.11 -9.15 -2.41
CA VAL A 103 -0.82 -9.91 -3.62
C VAL A 103 0.50 -10.64 -3.39
N VAL A 104 0.47 -11.96 -3.38
CA VAL A 104 1.59 -12.80 -2.90
C VAL A 104 2.31 -13.58 -4.00
N THR A 105 1.92 -13.37 -5.27
CA THR A 105 2.58 -13.97 -6.43
C THR A 105 2.88 -12.93 -7.51
N ALA A 106 3.99 -13.10 -8.22
CA ALA A 106 4.32 -12.24 -9.36
C ALA A 106 3.33 -12.43 -10.51
N GLU A 107 2.78 -13.61 -10.65
CA GLU A 107 1.78 -13.95 -11.67
C GLU A 107 0.49 -13.13 -11.45
N GLU A 108 -0.02 -13.09 -10.22
CA GLU A 108 -1.18 -12.27 -9.88
C GLU A 108 -0.87 -10.78 -10.04
N ALA A 109 0.27 -10.32 -9.54
CA ALA A 109 0.69 -8.93 -9.68
C ALA A 109 0.71 -8.49 -11.16
N ASN A 110 1.31 -9.29 -12.04
CA ASN A 110 1.34 -9.03 -13.47
C ASN A 110 -0.05 -9.09 -14.12
N MET A 111 -0.92 -9.99 -13.67
CA MET A 111 -2.30 -10.09 -14.14
C MET A 111 -3.09 -8.83 -13.80
N LEU A 112 -2.99 -8.34 -12.57
CA LEU A 112 -3.64 -7.12 -12.11
C LEU A 112 -3.17 -5.89 -12.90
N GLN A 113 -1.86 -5.77 -13.14
CA GLN A 113 -1.31 -4.68 -13.95
C GLN A 113 -1.80 -4.71 -15.41
N ARG A 114 -1.96 -5.90 -16.01
CA ARG A 114 -2.55 -6.00 -17.35
C ARG A 114 -4.00 -5.49 -17.38
N TYR A 115 -4.82 -5.84 -16.38
CA TYR A 115 -6.18 -5.31 -16.28
C TYR A 115 -6.20 -3.78 -16.12
N ALA A 116 -5.25 -3.22 -15.35
CA ALA A 116 -5.12 -1.78 -15.20
C ALA A 116 -4.73 -1.08 -16.52
N GLN A 117 -3.81 -1.68 -17.27
CA GLN A 117 -3.41 -1.17 -18.60
C GLN A 117 -4.58 -1.16 -19.60
N ASP A 118 -5.51 -2.11 -19.49
CA ASP A 118 -6.72 -2.18 -20.33
C ASP A 118 -7.77 -1.12 -19.93
N SER A 119 -7.58 -0.36 -18.85
CA SER A 119 -8.48 0.72 -18.45
C SER A 119 -8.29 1.95 -19.33
N ARG A 120 -9.30 2.83 -19.35
CA ARG A 120 -9.31 4.04 -20.19
C ARG A 120 -8.07 4.93 -20.03
N LEU A 121 -7.53 5.02 -18.83
CA LEU A 121 -6.36 5.86 -18.54
C LEU A 121 -5.07 5.04 -18.39
N GLY A 122 -5.15 3.72 -18.26
CA GLY A 122 -3.99 2.87 -18.12
C GLY A 122 -3.14 3.15 -16.88
N ILE A 123 -3.73 3.67 -15.79
CA ILE A 123 -3.01 4.00 -14.56
C ILE A 123 -2.58 2.70 -13.88
N PRO A 124 -1.28 2.47 -13.63
CA PRO A 124 -0.82 1.28 -12.92
C PRO A 124 -1.34 1.22 -11.47
N LEU A 125 -1.54 -0.01 -10.98
CA LEU A 125 -1.96 -0.26 -9.61
C LEU A 125 -0.77 -0.19 -8.64
N LEU A 126 -0.98 0.36 -7.44
CA LEU A 126 -0.08 0.14 -6.33
C LEU A 126 -0.38 -1.21 -5.69
N ILE A 127 0.64 -2.03 -5.47
CA ILE A 127 0.53 -3.32 -4.80
C ILE A 127 1.27 -3.23 -3.48
N GLY A 128 0.51 -3.38 -2.39
CA GLY A 128 1.00 -3.29 -1.02
C GLY A 128 0.99 -4.63 -0.30
N ILE A 129 1.94 -4.81 0.62
CA ILE A 129 2.06 -6.01 1.44
C ILE A 129 2.64 -5.67 2.81
N ASP A 130 2.26 -6.43 3.85
CA ASP A 130 2.86 -6.33 5.18
C ASP A 130 4.20 -7.06 5.23
N ALA A 131 5.27 -6.38 4.83
CA ALA A 131 6.63 -6.91 4.89
C ALA A 131 7.33 -6.50 6.20
N ILE A 132 6.76 -6.89 7.34
CA ILE A 132 7.16 -6.42 8.68
C ILE A 132 8.57 -6.89 9.07
N HIS A 133 8.93 -8.10 8.69
CA HIS A 133 10.25 -8.69 8.94
C HIS A 133 10.70 -9.58 7.77
N GLY A 134 10.93 -8.96 6.63
CA GLY A 134 11.11 -9.60 5.34
C GLY A 134 9.80 -9.69 4.57
N ASN A 135 9.84 -10.14 3.33
CA ASN A 135 8.66 -10.35 2.49
C ASN A 135 7.93 -11.66 2.85
N ALA A 136 7.70 -11.87 4.15
CA ALA A 136 7.35 -13.14 4.78
C ALA A 136 6.02 -13.76 4.35
N LEU A 137 5.13 -12.98 3.73
CA LEU A 137 3.86 -13.47 3.18
C LEU A 137 4.03 -14.16 1.83
N VAL A 138 5.17 -13.96 1.17
CA VAL A 138 5.48 -14.55 -0.13
C VAL A 138 6.27 -15.83 0.06
N ARG A 139 5.80 -16.92 -0.54
CA ARG A 139 6.46 -18.22 -0.44
C ARG A 139 7.85 -18.17 -1.07
N GLY A 140 8.86 -18.55 -0.29
CA GLY A 140 10.26 -18.62 -0.72
C GLY A 140 11.05 -17.32 -0.49
N ALA A 141 10.41 -16.25 -0.04
CA ALA A 141 11.09 -15.03 0.37
C ALA A 141 11.77 -15.20 1.74
N THR A 142 12.73 -14.33 2.01
CA THR A 142 13.48 -14.32 3.28
C THR A 142 12.60 -13.84 4.43
N VAL A 143 12.66 -14.55 5.54
CA VAL A 143 12.02 -14.15 6.80
C VAL A 143 13.11 -13.77 7.79
N TYR A 144 13.11 -12.51 8.20
CA TYR A 144 14.01 -11.99 9.23
C TYR A 144 13.42 -12.17 10.63
N PRO A 145 14.22 -12.00 11.69
CA PRO A 145 13.69 -11.94 13.06
C PRO A 145 12.62 -10.86 13.22
N ALA A 146 11.67 -11.07 14.11
CA ALA A 146 10.64 -10.07 14.42
C ALA A 146 11.27 -8.72 14.84
N PRO A 147 10.59 -7.58 14.58
CA PRO A 147 11.13 -6.25 14.91
C PRO A 147 11.63 -6.10 16.34
N MET A 148 10.93 -6.68 17.33
CA MET A 148 11.39 -6.72 18.72
C MET A 148 12.76 -7.37 18.86
N SER A 149 13.01 -8.47 18.15
CA SER A 149 14.31 -9.16 18.16
C SER A 149 15.38 -8.36 17.42
N MET A 150 15.02 -7.70 16.31
CA MET A 150 15.94 -6.80 15.61
C MET A 150 16.31 -5.59 16.47
N ALA A 151 15.36 -5.02 17.21
CA ALA A 151 15.61 -3.91 18.14
C ALA A 151 16.59 -4.28 19.25
N SER A 152 16.55 -5.53 19.73
CA SER A 152 17.46 -6.04 20.76
C SER A 152 18.94 -6.04 20.34
N THR A 153 19.23 -5.92 19.05
CA THR A 153 20.61 -5.82 18.54
C THR A 153 21.21 -4.42 18.72
N TRP A 154 20.41 -3.39 18.87
CA TRP A 154 20.80 -1.96 18.84
C TRP A 154 21.60 -1.57 17.58
N ASN A 155 21.46 -2.35 16.51
CA ASN A 155 22.24 -2.20 15.29
C ASN A 155 21.36 -1.69 14.13
N LEU A 156 21.34 -0.38 13.95
CA LEU A 156 20.57 0.30 12.91
C LEU A 156 20.98 -0.11 11.50
N ASP A 157 22.29 -0.33 11.28
CA ASP A 157 22.78 -0.74 9.95
C ASP A 157 22.29 -2.14 9.57
N LEU A 158 22.20 -3.06 10.53
CA LEU A 158 21.64 -4.39 10.29
C LEU A 158 20.16 -4.31 9.88
N VAL A 159 19.37 -3.47 10.58
CA VAL A 159 17.95 -3.25 10.27
C VAL A 159 17.78 -2.62 8.89
N ARG A 160 18.57 -1.59 8.56
CA ARG A 160 18.57 -0.94 7.26
C ARG A 160 18.85 -1.95 6.13
N ARG A 161 19.93 -2.74 6.24
CA ARG A 161 20.31 -3.76 5.25
C ARG A 161 19.26 -4.85 5.09
N ALA A 162 18.67 -5.35 6.17
CA ALA A 162 17.58 -6.32 6.09
C ALA A 162 16.38 -5.78 5.30
N ASN A 163 16.09 -4.48 5.42
CA ASN A 163 15.00 -3.84 4.68
C ASN A 163 15.39 -3.48 3.23
N GLU A 164 16.66 -3.24 2.91
CA GLU A 164 17.14 -3.15 1.53
C GLU A 164 16.90 -4.47 0.78
N GLU A 165 17.27 -5.60 1.36
CA GLU A 165 17.04 -6.92 0.77
C GLU A 165 15.53 -7.24 0.67
N THR A 166 14.76 -6.87 1.69
CA THR A 166 13.30 -6.99 1.67
C THR A 166 12.68 -6.21 0.49
N ALA A 167 13.14 -4.99 0.23
CA ALA A 167 12.66 -4.18 -0.89
C ALA A 167 12.97 -4.84 -2.25
N ILE A 168 14.16 -5.43 -2.41
CA ILE A 168 14.54 -6.18 -3.62
C ILE A 168 13.57 -7.36 -3.84
N GLU A 169 13.33 -8.17 -2.81
CA GLU A 169 12.41 -9.31 -2.90
C GLU A 169 10.96 -8.87 -3.18
N MET A 170 10.50 -7.78 -2.56
CA MET A 170 9.19 -7.20 -2.82
C MET A 170 9.05 -6.78 -4.28
N ARG A 171 10.02 -6.07 -4.84
CA ARG A 171 10.01 -5.66 -6.23
C ARG A 171 10.04 -6.84 -7.20
N ALA A 172 10.81 -7.88 -6.88
CA ALA A 172 10.86 -9.10 -7.66
C ALA A 172 9.52 -9.84 -7.72
N THR A 173 8.69 -9.68 -6.71
CA THR A 173 7.35 -10.30 -6.60
C THR A 173 6.20 -9.36 -6.96
N GLY A 174 6.51 -8.14 -7.45
CA GLY A 174 5.53 -7.19 -7.97
C GLY A 174 4.94 -6.23 -6.94
N SER A 175 5.45 -6.22 -5.70
CA SER A 175 5.02 -5.27 -4.67
C SER A 175 5.80 -3.97 -4.75
N HIS A 176 5.10 -2.83 -4.53
CA HIS A 176 5.63 -1.48 -4.62
C HIS A 176 5.56 -0.71 -3.29
N TRP A 177 4.77 -1.20 -2.33
CA TRP A 177 4.39 -0.52 -1.12
C TRP A 177 4.44 -1.48 0.07
N SER A 178 5.33 -1.19 1.02
CA SER A 178 5.43 -1.94 2.27
C SER A 178 4.63 -1.25 3.36
N PHE A 179 3.72 -1.99 4.03
CA PHE A 179 3.02 -1.47 5.22
C PHE A 179 3.89 -1.62 6.47
N THR A 180 5.09 -1.05 6.38
CA THR A 180 6.13 -1.07 7.44
C THR A 180 6.94 0.23 7.35
N PRO A 181 7.51 0.74 8.46
CA PRO A 181 7.63 0.15 9.80
C PRO A 181 6.40 0.30 10.70
N ASN A 182 6.21 -0.67 11.60
CA ASN A 182 5.35 -0.50 12.76
C ASN A 182 6.12 0.24 13.85
N ILE A 183 5.84 1.53 14.03
CA ILE A 183 6.46 2.40 15.03
C ILE A 183 5.52 2.76 16.19
N ASP A 184 4.55 1.87 16.46
CA ASP A 184 3.77 1.91 17.68
C ASP A 184 4.69 1.71 18.90
N ILE A 185 4.40 2.43 19.96
CA ILE A 185 5.04 2.23 21.26
C ILE A 185 4.29 1.14 22.03
N ALA A 186 4.92 -0.01 22.26
CA ALA A 186 4.31 -1.16 22.89
C ALA A 186 4.32 -1.00 24.43
N ARG A 187 3.40 -0.23 24.99
CA ARG A 187 3.32 0.01 26.44
C ARG A 187 2.60 -1.08 27.21
N ASP A 188 1.53 -1.63 26.65
CA ASP A 188 0.83 -2.73 27.29
C ASP A 188 1.36 -4.08 26.77
N PRO A 189 2.08 -4.87 27.61
CA PRO A 189 2.65 -6.15 27.18
C PRO A 189 1.59 -7.22 26.85
N ARG A 190 0.33 -7.00 27.21
CA ARG A 190 -0.80 -7.89 26.86
C ARG A 190 -1.29 -7.65 25.42
N TRP A 191 -0.91 -6.54 24.80
CA TRP A 191 -1.29 -6.23 23.43
C TRP A 191 -0.68 -7.25 22.46
N GLY A 192 -1.55 -7.94 21.70
CA GLY A 192 -1.15 -9.08 20.85
C GLY A 192 -0.20 -8.73 19.69
N ARG A 193 0.10 -7.42 19.47
CA ARG A 193 0.96 -6.94 18.38
C ARG A 193 2.33 -6.43 18.86
N VAL A 194 2.68 -6.65 20.12
CA VAL A 194 3.99 -6.24 20.67
C VAL A 194 5.16 -6.74 19.81
N GLY A 195 5.10 -7.97 19.31
CA GLY A 195 6.13 -8.57 18.47
C GLY A 195 6.35 -7.89 17.11
N GLU A 196 5.35 -7.12 16.62
CA GLU A 196 5.46 -6.36 15.38
C GLU A 196 6.21 -5.03 15.57
N THR A 197 6.48 -4.61 16.80
CA THR A 197 7.07 -3.32 17.16
C THR A 197 8.54 -3.45 17.53
N PHE A 198 9.23 -2.33 17.62
CA PHE A 198 10.61 -2.25 18.12
C PHE A 198 10.70 -2.05 19.64
N GLY A 199 9.57 -2.09 20.36
CA GLY A 199 9.52 -2.02 21.82
C GLY A 199 8.74 -0.83 22.38
N GLU A 200 9.05 -0.49 23.65
CA GLU A 200 8.36 0.55 24.40
C GLU A 200 9.09 1.90 24.45
N ASP A 201 10.37 1.93 24.09
CA ASP A 201 11.19 3.14 24.11
C ASP A 201 11.00 3.98 22.86
N SER A 202 10.46 5.18 23.03
CA SER A 202 10.13 6.10 21.93
C SER A 202 11.33 6.49 21.07
N TYR A 203 12.54 6.59 21.68
CA TYR A 203 13.76 6.91 20.95
C TYR A 203 14.20 5.74 20.07
N LEU A 204 14.31 4.55 20.67
CA LEU A 204 14.74 3.34 19.95
C LEU A 204 13.77 2.99 18.80
N VAL A 205 12.46 3.04 19.08
CA VAL A 205 11.42 2.81 18.06
C VAL A 205 11.57 3.80 16.90
N GLY A 206 11.84 5.06 17.20
CA GLY A 206 12.07 6.09 16.18
C GLY A 206 13.32 5.79 15.33
N GLU A 207 14.45 5.46 15.93
CA GLU A 207 15.71 5.14 15.22
C GLU A 207 15.58 3.87 14.35
N MET A 208 14.97 2.81 14.88
CA MET A 208 14.71 1.57 14.13
C MET A 208 13.72 1.80 12.99
N GLY A 209 12.72 2.66 13.22
CA GLY A 209 11.78 3.09 12.20
C GLY A 209 12.47 3.82 11.05
N VAL A 210 13.37 4.77 11.34
CA VAL A 210 14.17 5.48 10.33
C VAL A 210 15.04 4.50 9.55
N ALA A 211 15.76 3.60 10.24
CA ALA A 211 16.58 2.60 9.56
C ALA A 211 15.77 1.70 8.60
N THR A 212 14.53 1.37 8.98
CA THR A 212 13.61 0.62 8.12
C THR A 212 13.19 1.43 6.90
N ILE A 213 12.81 2.70 7.07
CA ILE A 213 12.42 3.60 5.98
C ILE A 213 13.58 3.78 5.00
N ASP A 214 14.78 4.04 5.50
CA ASP A 214 15.98 4.22 4.69
C ASP A 214 16.29 2.96 3.86
N GLY A 215 16.15 1.77 4.45
CA GLY A 215 16.35 0.51 3.76
C GLY A 215 15.33 0.27 2.64
N LEU A 216 14.06 0.54 2.89
CA LEU A 216 12.98 0.34 1.91
C LEU A 216 13.02 1.37 0.78
N GLN A 217 13.17 2.66 1.12
CA GLN A 217 13.05 3.77 0.17
C GLN A 217 14.39 4.14 -0.50
N GLN A 218 15.53 3.92 0.17
CA GLN A 218 16.88 4.18 -0.34
C GLN A 218 17.03 5.59 -0.95
N GLY A 219 16.36 6.58 -0.37
CA GLY A 219 16.45 8.01 -0.68
C GLY A 219 15.60 8.50 -1.85
N ASP A 220 15.55 7.82 -2.98
CA ASP A 220 14.72 8.19 -4.15
C ASP A 220 13.97 7.00 -4.72
N PHE A 221 12.95 7.25 -5.56
CA PHE A 221 12.10 6.21 -6.16
C PHE A 221 12.45 5.88 -7.62
N THR A 222 13.60 6.29 -8.12
CA THR A 222 14.01 6.03 -9.49
C THR A 222 14.59 4.63 -9.70
N GLY A 223 14.96 3.94 -8.61
CA GLY A 223 15.57 2.61 -8.63
C GLY A 223 14.55 1.47 -8.70
N ALA A 224 14.91 0.40 -9.41
CA ALA A 224 14.06 -0.79 -9.57
C ALA A 224 13.92 -1.63 -8.29
N THR A 225 14.71 -1.37 -7.27
CA THR A 225 14.77 -2.13 -6.02
C THR A 225 14.09 -1.44 -4.84
N LYS A 226 13.48 -0.27 -5.05
CA LYS A 226 12.93 0.56 -4.00
C LYS A 226 11.44 0.40 -3.89
N VAL A 227 10.92 0.50 -2.65
CA VAL A 227 9.49 0.42 -2.34
C VAL A 227 9.09 1.57 -1.42
N ILE A 228 7.83 1.97 -1.49
CA ILE A 228 7.24 2.96 -0.59
C ILE A 228 7.16 2.36 0.81
N ALA A 229 7.69 3.05 1.82
CA ALA A 229 7.48 2.74 3.22
C ALA A 229 6.18 3.36 3.75
N ASN A 230 5.59 2.70 4.74
CA ASN A 230 4.37 3.17 5.40
C ASN A 230 4.54 3.08 6.91
N ALA A 231 4.74 4.23 7.57
CA ALA A 231 4.82 4.25 9.02
C ALA A 231 3.42 4.07 9.64
N LYS A 232 3.31 3.15 10.60
CA LYS A 232 2.02 2.77 11.19
C LYS A 232 2.14 2.48 12.70
N HIS A 233 1.06 2.59 13.43
CA HIS A 233 -0.27 3.09 13.07
C HIS A 233 -0.45 4.46 13.70
N TRP A 234 -0.80 5.47 12.96
CA TRP A 234 -1.03 6.82 13.47
C TRP A 234 -2.39 6.90 14.17
N VAL A 235 -2.48 6.92 15.51
CA VAL A 235 -1.41 6.90 16.53
C VAL A 235 -1.90 6.16 17.78
N ALA A 236 -0.97 5.76 18.63
CA ALA A 236 -1.22 5.30 19.99
C ALA A 236 -1.95 3.95 20.12
N GLY A 237 -1.80 3.06 19.12
CA GLY A 237 -2.41 1.72 19.17
C GLY A 237 -1.79 0.75 20.18
N GLY A 238 -0.58 1.03 20.70
CA GLY A 238 0.19 0.10 21.52
C GLY A 238 -0.03 0.20 23.04
N ASP A 239 -0.99 1.00 23.49
CA ASP A 239 -1.43 1.09 24.91
C ASP A 239 -2.96 1.00 25.00
N PRO A 240 -3.58 -0.05 24.43
CA PRO A 240 -5.02 -0.15 24.39
C PRO A 240 -5.62 -0.55 25.74
N ILE A 241 -6.81 -0.07 26.04
CA ILE A 241 -7.53 -0.45 27.26
C ILE A 241 -7.63 -1.99 27.35
N ASN A 242 -7.23 -2.52 28.49
CA ASN A 242 -7.18 -3.96 28.79
C ASN A 242 -6.23 -4.80 27.90
N GLY A 243 -5.34 -4.19 27.14
CA GLY A 243 -4.45 -4.87 26.22
C GLY A 243 -5.14 -5.43 24.97
N ILE A 244 -6.41 -5.11 24.76
CA ILE A 244 -7.19 -5.64 23.62
C ILE A 244 -6.89 -4.83 22.38
N ASN A 245 -6.39 -5.50 21.32
CA ASN A 245 -6.11 -4.83 20.06
C ASN A 245 -7.33 -4.07 19.52
N LEU A 246 -7.10 -2.85 19.03
CA LEU A 246 -8.11 -1.90 18.52
C LEU A 246 -9.03 -1.28 19.59
N SER A 247 -8.87 -1.61 20.87
CA SER A 247 -9.59 -0.94 21.95
C SER A 247 -9.23 0.54 22.01
N PRO A 248 -10.12 1.38 22.57
CA PRO A 248 -9.84 2.78 22.84
C PRO A 248 -8.57 2.98 23.65
N MET A 249 -7.98 4.15 23.53
CA MET A 249 -6.88 4.62 24.35
C MET A 249 -7.30 5.90 25.07
N ASP A 250 -7.20 5.87 26.40
CA ASP A 250 -7.43 7.05 27.24
C ASP A 250 -6.08 7.60 27.68
N ILE A 251 -5.67 8.72 27.08
CA ILE A 251 -4.32 9.25 27.24
C ILE A 251 -4.30 10.78 27.30
N SER A 252 -3.42 11.33 28.12
CA SER A 252 -3.22 12.77 28.14
C SER A 252 -2.56 13.27 26.85
N ILE A 253 -2.93 14.47 26.41
CA ILE A 253 -2.27 15.13 25.26
C ILE A 253 -0.76 15.29 25.49
N ARG A 254 -0.34 15.48 26.73
CA ARG A 254 1.08 15.56 27.09
C ARG A 254 1.79 14.25 26.79
N THR A 255 1.28 13.12 27.29
CA THR A 255 1.87 11.79 27.07
C THR A 255 1.89 11.45 25.56
N LEU A 256 0.81 11.78 24.86
CA LEU A 256 0.72 11.58 23.40
C LEU A 256 1.85 12.31 22.66
N ARG A 257 2.13 13.57 23.06
CA ARG A 257 3.19 14.39 22.45
C ARG A 257 4.61 13.98 22.85
N GLU A 258 4.79 13.55 24.10
CA GLU A 258 6.12 13.21 24.63
C GLU A 258 6.58 11.80 24.23
N ASP A 259 5.64 10.84 24.12
CA ASP A 259 5.99 9.44 23.92
C ASP A 259 5.60 8.92 22.53
N PHE A 260 4.37 9.19 22.07
CA PHE A 260 3.83 8.54 20.88
C PHE A 260 4.07 9.29 19.56
N PHE A 261 4.18 10.63 19.59
CA PHE A 261 4.47 11.39 18.37
C PHE A 261 5.93 11.37 17.92
N PRO A 262 6.95 11.29 18.81
CA PRO A 262 8.34 11.41 18.37
C PRO A 262 8.76 10.40 17.32
N PRO A 263 8.40 9.10 17.35
CA PRO A 263 8.75 8.15 16.29
C PRO A 263 8.17 8.56 14.93
N PHE A 264 6.94 9.06 14.91
CA PHE A 264 6.30 9.52 13.67
C PHE A 264 6.93 10.79 13.13
N LYS A 265 7.33 11.73 14.02
CA LYS A 265 8.08 12.90 13.60
C LYS A 265 9.41 12.51 12.95
N ARG A 266 10.15 11.54 13.53
CA ARG A 266 11.39 11.02 12.95
C ARG A 266 11.14 10.38 11.60
N ALA A 267 10.05 9.63 11.43
CA ALA A 267 9.66 9.05 10.16
C ALA A 267 9.40 10.14 9.09
N ILE A 268 8.74 11.26 9.48
CA ILE A 268 8.55 12.43 8.60
C ILE A 268 9.89 13.04 8.20
N ASP A 269 10.76 13.28 9.17
CA ASP A 269 12.09 13.88 8.95
C ASP A 269 12.96 12.98 8.04
N ALA A 270 12.78 11.66 8.08
CA ALA A 270 13.39 10.67 7.20
C ALA A 270 12.72 10.57 5.81
N GLY A 271 11.65 11.33 5.56
CA GLY A 271 10.99 11.37 4.27
C GLY A 271 10.12 10.14 3.98
N VAL A 272 9.47 9.55 5.00
CA VAL A 272 8.50 8.48 4.77
C VAL A 272 7.37 8.96 3.85
N PHE A 273 6.98 8.13 2.89
CA PHE A 273 6.01 8.52 1.87
C PHE A 273 4.56 8.41 2.32
N THR A 274 4.25 7.44 3.18
CA THR A 274 2.86 7.17 3.58
C THR A 274 2.74 6.85 5.06
N PHE A 275 1.56 7.10 5.61
CA PHE A 275 1.15 6.71 6.95
C PHE A 275 -0.12 5.88 6.91
N MET A 276 -0.26 4.95 7.84
CA MET A 276 -1.49 4.23 8.08
C MET A 276 -2.13 4.72 9.37
N ALA A 277 -3.37 5.20 9.30
CA ALA A 277 -4.13 5.59 10.48
C ALA A 277 -4.44 4.36 11.35
N ALA A 278 -4.40 4.56 12.67
CA ALA A 278 -4.80 3.52 13.62
C ALA A 278 -6.32 3.31 13.61
N HIS A 279 -6.75 2.11 14.00
CA HIS A 279 -8.19 1.78 14.10
C HIS A 279 -8.77 2.03 15.49
N ASN A 280 -7.95 2.37 16.46
CA ASN A 280 -8.40 2.69 17.82
C ASN A 280 -9.01 4.09 17.92
N GLU A 281 -9.66 4.35 19.03
CA GLU A 281 -10.07 5.68 19.45
C GLU A 281 -9.05 6.28 20.41
N ILE A 282 -8.91 7.59 20.38
CA ILE A 282 -8.11 8.37 21.33
C ILE A 282 -9.06 9.31 22.07
N ASN A 283 -9.20 9.10 23.38
CA ASN A 283 -10.09 9.90 24.23
C ASN A 283 -11.52 10.00 23.67
N GLY A 284 -12.06 8.90 23.13
CA GLY A 284 -13.41 8.82 22.56
C GLY A 284 -13.55 9.32 21.13
N VAL A 285 -12.45 9.69 20.45
CA VAL A 285 -12.48 10.11 19.04
C VAL A 285 -11.73 9.08 18.18
N PRO A 286 -12.37 8.49 17.16
CA PRO A 286 -11.70 7.56 16.26
C PRO A 286 -10.48 8.21 15.59
N ALA A 287 -9.36 7.48 15.50
CA ALA A 287 -8.11 8.01 14.94
C ALA A 287 -8.26 8.45 13.47
N HIS A 288 -9.21 7.86 12.72
CA HIS A 288 -9.51 8.26 11.34
C HIS A 288 -10.22 9.62 11.21
N SER A 289 -10.71 10.19 12.32
CA SER A 289 -11.46 11.46 12.34
C SER A 289 -10.96 12.45 13.39
N ASN A 290 -9.82 12.14 14.02
CA ASN A 290 -9.19 12.95 15.05
C ASN A 290 -8.26 14.03 14.47
#